data_3888116bdcf594e2993ab272cfa0cb66
#
_entry.id   3888116bdcf594e2993ab272cfa0cb66
#
_cell.length_a   1.000
_cell.length_b   1.000
_cell.length_c   1.000
_cell.angle_alpha   90.00
_cell.angle_beta   90.00
_cell.angle_gamma   90.00
#
_symmetry.space_group_name_H-M   'P 1'
#
loop_
_entity.id
_entity.type
_entity.pdbx_description
1 polymer ?
#
loop_
_entity_poly.entity_id
_entity_poly.type
_entity_poly.pdbx_seq_one_letter_code
_entity_poly.pdbx_strand_id
1 'polypeptide(L)'
;MEIGSLVTARSTDFNLTAAKAPSDGVIIGQGLIDGNLVFIYSQDATVLNGTIGEMHAKKIASVYDMAMKMGAPVIGFIDCGGIRLQESVDALDGFGLIYAKEVAASGVIPQICGVFGNCGGGLSVVPALCDFAYIEESKGRMFVNTPDAIEGNRVEKCDTAAASFQSENNGCVDGIGSEDDIIADIRALVSMLPLNNEGDVYTDSCEDDLNRACNSMADMKADPRFLLSELSDDHVFFETKKDFAKNMVTGFVKLNGMTVGAVANCSTVYDAEGKKAEEFALSLTAKGCNKAAEFVSFCDAFSIPVLTLTNVNGFKNCMCSEKKLAKALARMTYAFSSATCPKVNLITGEAYGSAYVAMNSKSIGADMVYAYHDAKIGMMDSKIAAEIMYPGADAKEIDEKAADYEKLQSSVSSAAARGYVDLIIDPADTRKYLVGAFEMLYTKYVDAPEKKHGTK
;
A
#
# COMPACT_ATOMS: atom_id res chain seq x y z
N MET A 1 -0.21 -15.10 25.20
CA MET A 1 -0.49 -14.95 26.65
C MET A 1 -1.48 -13.81 26.81
N GLU A 2 -2.62 -14.07 27.48
CA GLU A 2 -3.63 -13.03 27.79
C GLU A 2 -3.11 -12.08 28.88
N ILE A 3 -3.45 -10.79 28.75
CA ILE A 3 -3.10 -9.73 29.69
C ILE A 3 -4.40 -9.05 30.17
N GLY A 4 -4.49 -8.74 31.47
CA GLY A 4 -5.64 -7.99 32.02
C GLY A 4 -6.98 -8.71 31.97
N SER A 5 -7.00 -10.04 32.05
CA SER A 5 -8.23 -10.88 32.02
C SER A 5 -9.22 -10.58 33.16
N LEU A 6 -8.74 -10.03 34.28
CA LEU A 6 -9.56 -9.68 35.44
C LEU A 6 -10.10 -8.23 35.39
N VAL A 7 -9.75 -7.46 34.38
CA VAL A 7 -10.27 -6.09 34.20
C VAL A 7 -11.75 -6.17 33.81
N THR A 8 -12.56 -5.32 34.42
CA THR A 8 -14.00 -5.19 34.12
C THR A 8 -14.35 -3.71 33.99
N ALA A 9 -15.53 -3.40 33.46
CA ALA A 9 -16.08 -2.04 33.48
C ALA A 9 -16.09 -1.47 34.89
N ARG A 10 -15.72 -0.21 35.06
CA ARG A 10 -15.65 0.46 36.36
C ARG A 10 -16.90 1.28 36.65
N SER A 11 -17.62 1.73 35.64
CA SER A 11 -18.83 2.52 35.81
C SER A 11 -19.93 1.70 36.47
N THR A 12 -20.61 2.31 37.40
CA THR A 12 -21.79 1.76 38.09
C THR A 12 -23.11 2.34 37.58
N ASP A 13 -23.02 3.36 36.73
CA ASP A 13 -24.17 4.09 36.21
C ASP A 13 -25.03 3.18 35.32
N PHE A 14 -26.33 3.49 35.29
CA PHE A 14 -27.31 2.71 34.54
C PHE A 14 -27.28 1.20 34.81
N ASN A 15 -26.91 0.80 36.03
CA ASN A 15 -26.82 -0.59 36.45
C ASN A 15 -25.80 -1.45 35.65
N LEU A 16 -24.75 -0.84 35.15
CA LEU A 16 -23.73 -1.50 34.31
C LEU A 16 -23.05 -2.66 35.05
N THR A 17 -22.91 -2.59 36.36
CA THR A 17 -22.37 -3.67 37.20
C THR A 17 -23.16 -4.98 37.09
N ALA A 18 -24.44 -4.96 36.78
CA ALA A 18 -25.27 -6.13 36.59
C ALA A 18 -24.95 -6.86 35.29
N ALA A 19 -24.34 -6.19 34.32
CA ALA A 19 -24.00 -6.73 33.00
C ALA A 19 -22.80 -7.72 33.03
N LYS A 20 -22.05 -7.80 34.18
CA LYS A 20 -20.89 -8.70 34.36
C LYS A 20 -19.97 -8.65 33.14
N ALA A 21 -19.51 -7.48 32.74
CA ALA A 21 -18.67 -7.29 31.56
C ALA A 21 -17.26 -7.90 31.76
N PRO A 22 -17.05 -9.19 31.45
CA PRO A 22 -15.75 -9.81 31.59
C PRO A 22 -14.78 -9.15 30.62
N SER A 23 -13.56 -8.89 31.09
CA SER A 23 -12.48 -8.28 30.31
C SER A 23 -12.86 -6.92 29.67
N ASP A 24 -13.98 -6.35 30.09
CA ASP A 24 -14.66 -5.17 29.52
C ASP A 24 -14.90 -5.26 28.00
N GLY A 25 -15.19 -6.46 27.49
CA GLY A 25 -15.49 -6.70 26.07
C GLY A 25 -14.30 -6.60 25.12
N VAL A 26 -13.05 -6.62 25.64
CA VAL A 26 -11.85 -6.69 24.82
C VAL A 26 -10.79 -7.60 25.46
N ILE A 27 -10.32 -8.57 24.70
CA ILE A 27 -9.23 -9.46 25.08
C ILE A 27 -7.94 -8.85 24.55
N ILE A 28 -6.91 -8.75 25.39
CA ILE A 28 -5.60 -8.28 24.99
C ILE A 28 -4.52 -9.30 25.35
N GLY A 29 -3.47 -9.34 24.53
CA GLY A 29 -2.39 -10.31 24.78
C GLY A 29 -1.18 -10.10 23.90
N GLN A 30 -0.25 -11.03 24.04
CA GLN A 30 0.93 -11.13 23.18
C GLN A 30 1.15 -12.57 22.74
N GLY A 31 1.80 -12.73 21.60
CA GLY A 31 2.14 -14.02 21.02
C GLY A 31 3.30 -13.94 20.04
N LEU A 32 3.57 -15.05 19.38
CA LEU A 32 4.57 -15.14 18.32
C LEU A 32 3.90 -15.55 17.01
N ILE A 33 4.25 -14.88 15.94
CA ILE A 33 3.95 -15.27 14.55
C ILE A 33 5.29 -15.55 13.88
N ASP A 34 5.54 -16.81 13.54
CA ASP A 34 6.78 -17.25 12.89
C ASP A 34 8.06 -16.74 13.60
N GLY A 35 8.02 -16.75 14.95
CA GLY A 35 9.11 -16.28 15.81
C GLY A 35 9.07 -14.78 16.15
N ASN A 36 8.28 -14.00 15.45
CA ASN A 36 8.15 -12.55 15.62
C ASN A 36 7.16 -12.21 16.73
N LEU A 37 7.58 -11.43 17.72
CA LEU A 37 6.70 -10.94 18.80
C LEU A 37 5.64 -10.00 18.23
N VAL A 38 4.37 -10.24 18.61
CA VAL A 38 3.25 -9.37 18.26
C VAL A 38 2.39 -9.10 19.49
N PHE A 39 1.76 -7.95 19.53
CA PHE A 39 0.72 -7.61 20.51
C PHE A 39 -0.64 -7.57 19.82
N ILE A 40 -1.66 -8.09 20.50
CA ILE A 40 -2.99 -8.27 19.91
C ILE A 40 -4.05 -7.72 20.85
N TYR A 41 -5.06 -7.06 20.30
CA TYR A 41 -6.34 -6.86 20.94
C TYR A 41 -7.47 -7.43 20.06
N SER A 42 -8.49 -7.98 20.70
CA SER A 42 -9.67 -8.53 20.02
C SER A 42 -10.93 -8.11 20.77
N GLN A 43 -11.82 -7.41 20.10
CA GLN A 43 -13.10 -7.03 20.64
C GLN A 43 -14.05 -8.22 20.65
N ASP A 44 -14.83 -8.35 21.74
CA ASP A 44 -15.79 -9.44 21.94
C ASP A 44 -17.21 -8.86 21.92
N ALA A 45 -17.87 -9.00 20.77
CA ALA A 45 -19.24 -8.52 20.58
C ALA A 45 -20.27 -9.23 21.49
N THR A 46 -19.93 -10.38 22.09
CA THR A 46 -20.82 -11.05 23.05
C THR A 46 -20.90 -10.35 24.40
N VAL A 47 -19.93 -9.48 24.69
CA VAL A 47 -19.88 -8.68 25.91
C VAL A 47 -20.25 -7.23 25.62
N LEU A 48 -21.42 -6.80 26.02
CA LEU A 48 -21.92 -5.42 25.79
C LEU A 48 -21.81 -4.99 24.30
N ASN A 49 -22.03 -5.90 23.36
CA ASN A 49 -21.86 -5.71 21.91
C ASN A 49 -20.45 -5.21 21.52
N GLY A 50 -19.41 -5.55 22.28
CA GLY A 50 -18.06 -5.06 22.05
C GLY A 50 -17.91 -3.54 22.17
N THR A 51 -18.88 -2.84 22.77
CA THR A 51 -18.87 -1.38 22.86
C THR A 51 -17.70 -0.85 23.68
N ILE A 52 -17.10 0.22 23.21
CA ILE A 52 -15.94 0.84 23.86
C ILE A 52 -16.40 1.71 25.03
N GLY A 53 -15.95 1.34 26.23
CA GLY A 53 -16.01 2.11 27.45
C GLY A 53 -14.62 2.50 27.94
N GLU A 54 -14.53 3.11 29.12
CA GLU A 54 -13.28 3.59 29.72
C GLU A 54 -12.21 2.49 29.80
N MET A 55 -12.57 1.36 30.44
CA MET A 55 -11.59 0.28 30.68
C MET A 55 -11.26 -0.49 29.41
N HIS A 56 -12.21 -0.66 28.50
CA HIS A 56 -12.01 -1.20 27.17
C HIS A 56 -10.91 -0.42 26.43
N ALA A 57 -11.08 0.91 26.33
CA ALA A 57 -10.10 1.79 25.67
C ALA A 57 -8.74 1.78 26.37
N LYS A 58 -8.70 1.80 27.71
CA LYS A 58 -7.44 1.72 28.48
C LYS A 58 -6.70 0.40 28.24
N LYS A 59 -7.41 -0.70 28.05
CA LYS A 59 -6.77 -1.98 27.68
C LYS A 59 -6.12 -1.91 26.31
N ILE A 60 -6.83 -1.40 25.29
CA ILE A 60 -6.25 -1.21 23.95
C ILE A 60 -5.03 -0.28 24.01
N ALA A 61 -5.16 0.86 24.70
CA ALA A 61 -4.05 1.80 24.89
C ALA A 61 -2.82 1.15 25.54
N SER A 62 -3.04 0.24 26.52
CA SER A 62 -1.95 -0.47 27.17
C SER A 62 -1.22 -1.45 26.24
N VAL A 63 -1.92 -2.02 25.24
CA VAL A 63 -1.31 -2.84 24.18
C VAL A 63 -0.31 -2.00 23.39
N TYR A 64 -0.72 -0.81 22.95
CA TYR A 64 0.16 0.10 22.24
C TYR A 64 1.38 0.53 23.09
N ASP A 65 1.15 0.83 24.38
CA ASP A 65 2.25 1.19 25.29
C ASP A 65 3.28 0.05 25.47
N MET A 66 2.83 -1.19 25.50
CA MET A 66 3.72 -2.35 25.57
C MET A 66 4.42 -2.60 24.23
N ALA A 67 3.67 -2.58 23.13
CA ALA A 67 4.18 -2.79 21.78
C ALA A 67 5.26 -1.76 21.43
N MET A 68 5.01 -0.49 21.71
CA MET A 68 5.99 0.60 21.50
C MET A 68 7.28 0.42 22.31
N LYS A 69 7.19 -0.07 23.56
CA LYS A 69 8.36 -0.35 24.38
C LYS A 69 9.20 -1.54 23.88
N MET A 70 8.53 -2.49 23.24
CA MET A 70 9.16 -3.71 22.75
C MET A 70 9.55 -3.61 21.26
N GLY A 71 9.11 -2.55 20.56
CA GLY A 71 9.31 -2.43 19.11
C GLY A 71 8.65 -3.56 18.34
N ALA A 72 7.38 -3.87 18.65
CA ALA A 72 6.66 -5.00 18.06
C ALA A 72 5.33 -4.58 17.45
N PRO A 73 4.87 -5.22 16.35
CA PRO A 73 3.61 -4.91 15.70
C PRO A 73 2.39 -5.04 16.62
N VAL A 74 1.36 -4.24 16.34
CA VAL A 74 0.02 -4.36 16.95
C VAL A 74 -0.96 -4.90 15.93
N ILE A 75 -1.72 -5.94 16.33
CA ILE A 75 -2.80 -6.52 15.53
C ILE A 75 -4.11 -6.29 16.27
N GLY A 76 -5.07 -5.62 15.63
CA GLY A 76 -6.40 -5.34 16.16
C GLY A 76 -7.49 -6.14 15.45
N PHE A 77 -8.32 -6.85 16.20
CA PHE A 77 -9.53 -7.48 15.66
C PHE A 77 -10.76 -6.74 16.15
N ILE A 78 -11.55 -6.23 15.20
CA ILE A 78 -12.64 -5.29 15.44
C ILE A 78 -13.99 -5.96 15.18
N ASP A 79 -14.83 -5.99 16.23
CA ASP A 79 -16.26 -6.26 16.16
C ASP A 79 -16.94 -5.47 17.30
N CYS A 80 -17.45 -4.28 16.98
CA CYS A 80 -17.83 -3.30 17.99
C CYS A 80 -19.13 -2.57 17.64
N GLY A 81 -20.06 -2.58 18.56
CA GLY A 81 -21.30 -1.81 18.46
C GLY A 81 -21.14 -0.29 18.60
N GLY A 82 -19.92 0.22 18.70
CA GLY A 82 -19.63 1.64 18.83
C GLY A 82 -19.31 2.08 20.24
N ILE A 83 -19.65 3.34 20.57
CA ILE A 83 -19.40 3.93 21.90
C ILE A 83 -20.39 3.40 22.95
N ARG A 84 -19.92 3.13 24.16
CA ARG A 84 -20.78 2.72 25.28
C ARG A 84 -21.51 3.92 25.84
N LEU A 85 -22.82 3.99 25.58
CA LEU A 85 -23.67 5.14 25.95
C LEU A 85 -23.75 5.33 27.45
N GLN A 86 -23.70 4.27 28.27
CA GLN A 86 -23.75 4.32 29.73
C GLN A 86 -22.53 5.03 30.35
N GLU A 87 -21.40 5.09 29.61
CA GLU A 87 -20.17 5.74 30.05
C GLU A 87 -19.96 7.11 29.41
N SER A 88 -20.74 7.44 28.37
CA SER A 88 -20.81 8.77 27.74
C SER A 88 -19.44 9.42 27.50
N VAL A 89 -19.10 10.46 28.29
CA VAL A 89 -17.87 11.26 28.12
C VAL A 89 -16.61 10.46 28.38
N ASP A 90 -16.64 9.50 29.33
CA ASP A 90 -15.48 8.63 29.62
C ASP A 90 -15.19 7.69 28.45
N ALA A 91 -16.24 7.22 27.78
CA ALA A 91 -16.09 6.44 26.54
C ALA A 91 -15.57 7.29 25.36
N LEU A 92 -16.01 8.57 25.26
CA LEU A 92 -15.46 9.51 24.27
C LEU A 92 -13.98 9.80 24.51
N ASP A 93 -13.58 10.03 25.76
CA ASP A 93 -12.16 10.18 26.14
C ASP A 93 -11.37 8.93 25.75
N GLY A 94 -11.96 7.75 25.95
CA GLY A 94 -11.42 6.46 25.53
C GLY A 94 -11.12 6.38 24.03
N PHE A 95 -12.02 6.87 23.16
CA PHE A 95 -11.73 6.95 21.71
C PHE A 95 -10.54 7.86 21.42
N GLY A 96 -10.52 9.04 22.04
CA GLY A 96 -9.39 9.97 21.91
C GLY A 96 -8.06 9.34 22.32
N LEU A 97 -8.07 8.55 23.39
CA LEU A 97 -6.89 7.84 23.89
C LEU A 97 -6.40 6.79 22.86
N ILE A 98 -7.30 5.99 22.27
CA ILE A 98 -6.94 5.01 21.23
C ILE A 98 -6.31 5.73 20.03
N TYR A 99 -6.97 6.76 19.48
CA TYR A 99 -6.42 7.51 18.35
C TYR A 99 -5.04 8.10 18.63
N ALA A 100 -4.84 8.67 19.84
CA ALA A 100 -3.54 9.23 20.20
C ALA A 100 -2.43 8.16 20.25
N LYS A 101 -2.75 6.94 20.68
CA LYS A 101 -1.80 5.82 20.71
C LYS A 101 -1.48 5.32 19.32
N GLU A 102 -2.47 5.16 18.45
CA GLU A 102 -2.27 4.78 17.05
C GLU A 102 -1.41 5.80 16.30
N VAL A 103 -1.73 7.08 16.46
CA VAL A 103 -0.92 8.17 15.85
C VAL A 103 0.51 8.17 16.37
N ALA A 104 0.73 7.91 17.66
CA ALA A 104 2.08 7.83 18.23
C ALA A 104 2.85 6.60 17.74
N ALA A 105 2.17 5.51 17.41
CA ALA A 105 2.75 4.27 16.88
C ALA A 105 3.01 4.31 15.37
N SER A 106 2.31 5.19 14.64
CA SER A 106 2.42 5.33 13.19
C SER A 106 3.85 5.62 12.75
N GLY A 107 4.37 4.80 11.84
CA GLY A 107 5.75 4.87 11.34
C GLY A 107 6.81 4.45 12.37
N VAL A 108 6.43 3.87 13.50
CA VAL A 108 7.35 3.32 14.53
C VAL A 108 7.21 1.81 14.63
N ILE A 109 5.99 1.30 14.73
CA ILE A 109 5.68 -0.13 14.70
C ILE A 109 4.55 -0.38 13.71
N PRO A 110 4.53 -1.51 12.98
CA PRO A 110 3.44 -1.86 12.09
C PRO A 110 2.11 -2.02 12.85
N GLN A 111 1.05 -1.44 12.30
CA GLN A 111 -0.31 -1.49 12.82
C GLN A 111 -1.20 -2.18 11.80
N ILE A 112 -1.77 -3.31 12.18
CA ILE A 112 -2.57 -4.15 11.29
C ILE A 112 -3.92 -4.39 11.94
N CYS A 113 -5.01 -4.29 11.20
CA CYS A 113 -6.32 -4.61 11.76
C CYS A 113 -7.17 -5.49 10.85
N GLY A 114 -8.06 -6.28 11.46
CA GLY A 114 -9.10 -7.06 10.81
C GLY A 114 -10.48 -6.67 11.34
N VAL A 115 -11.40 -6.28 10.46
CA VAL A 115 -12.78 -5.95 10.79
C VAL A 115 -13.65 -7.18 10.55
N PHE A 116 -14.01 -7.88 11.64
CA PHE A 116 -14.79 -9.13 11.57
C PHE A 116 -16.29 -8.95 11.82
N GLY A 117 -16.69 -7.76 12.20
CA GLY A 117 -18.08 -7.39 12.44
C GLY A 117 -18.31 -5.91 12.20
N ASN A 118 -18.96 -5.25 13.13
CA ASN A 118 -19.27 -3.83 12.98
C ASN A 118 -18.09 -2.93 13.37
N CYS A 119 -17.83 -1.95 12.52
CA CYS A 119 -16.86 -0.86 12.72
C CYS A 119 -17.49 0.47 12.27
N GLY A 120 -18.33 1.05 13.12
CA GLY A 120 -19.16 2.20 12.75
C GLY A 120 -18.81 3.50 13.48
N GLY A 121 -19.17 4.61 12.85
CA GLY A 121 -18.98 5.95 13.40
C GLY A 121 -17.51 6.30 13.60
N GLY A 122 -17.17 6.85 14.78
CA GLY A 122 -15.79 7.19 15.14
C GLY A 122 -14.82 6.00 15.10
N LEU A 123 -15.31 4.78 15.34
CA LEU A 123 -14.45 3.60 15.31
C LEU A 123 -13.83 3.35 13.92
N SER A 124 -14.50 3.73 12.84
CA SER A 124 -13.95 3.58 11.48
C SER A 124 -12.65 4.35 11.23
N VAL A 125 -12.28 5.26 12.13
CA VAL A 125 -10.99 5.96 12.10
C VAL A 125 -9.84 5.02 12.48
N VAL A 126 -10.07 4.03 13.34
CA VAL A 126 -9.06 3.05 13.79
C VAL A 126 -8.47 2.27 12.61
N PRO A 127 -9.26 1.54 11.78
CA PRO A 127 -8.71 0.91 10.57
C PRO A 127 -8.05 1.88 9.59
N ALA A 128 -8.55 3.12 9.52
CA ALA A 128 -8.00 4.13 8.63
C ALA A 128 -6.67 4.74 9.12
N LEU A 129 -6.35 4.61 10.42
CA LEU A 129 -5.06 4.98 11.01
C LEU A 129 -4.04 3.84 10.98
N CYS A 130 -4.50 2.58 10.86
CA CYS A 130 -3.62 1.43 10.68
C CYS A 130 -2.87 1.49 9.35
N ASP A 131 -1.70 0.84 9.31
CA ASP A 131 -0.91 0.71 8.09
C ASP A 131 -1.57 -0.26 7.10
N PHE A 132 -2.18 -1.34 7.62
CA PHE A 132 -2.92 -2.33 6.82
C PHE A 132 -4.23 -2.70 7.50
N ALA A 133 -5.29 -2.78 6.72
CA ALA A 133 -6.63 -3.12 7.18
C ALA A 133 -7.26 -4.20 6.30
N TYR A 134 -7.94 -5.14 6.94
CA TYR A 134 -8.70 -6.21 6.29
C TYR A 134 -10.14 -6.21 6.77
N ILE A 135 -11.05 -6.72 5.96
CA ILE A 135 -12.46 -6.79 6.33
C ILE A 135 -13.07 -8.14 5.92
N GLU A 136 -13.80 -8.76 6.83
CA GLU A 136 -14.50 -10.01 6.54
C GLU A 136 -15.63 -9.74 5.54
N GLU A 137 -15.73 -10.57 4.51
CA GLU A 137 -16.52 -10.31 3.31
C GLU A 137 -18.04 -10.26 3.55
N SER A 138 -18.57 -11.06 4.48
CA SER A 138 -20.00 -11.24 4.70
C SER A 138 -20.56 -10.44 5.88
N LYS A 139 -19.84 -10.40 7.01
CA LYS A 139 -20.26 -9.80 8.28
C LYS A 139 -19.59 -8.44 8.53
N GLY A 140 -18.38 -8.24 7.98
CA GLY A 140 -17.61 -7.02 8.15
C GLY A 140 -18.36 -5.80 7.63
N ARG A 141 -18.48 -4.77 8.45
CA ARG A 141 -19.14 -3.50 8.12
C ARG A 141 -18.30 -2.33 8.61
N MET A 142 -17.88 -1.48 7.70
CA MET A 142 -17.10 -0.28 8.04
C MET A 142 -17.77 0.98 7.47
N PHE A 143 -18.07 1.96 8.31
CA PHE A 143 -18.76 3.18 7.90
C PHE A 143 -18.58 4.31 8.93
N VAL A 144 -18.55 5.55 8.45
CA VAL A 144 -18.67 6.74 9.31
C VAL A 144 -20.16 7.02 9.58
N ASN A 145 -20.96 7.06 8.51
CA ASN A 145 -22.42 7.18 8.59
C ASN A 145 -23.05 5.90 8.05
N THR A 146 -24.10 5.42 8.71
CA THR A 146 -24.83 4.26 8.21
C THR A 146 -25.37 4.52 6.80
N PRO A 147 -25.40 3.51 5.90
CA PRO A 147 -25.89 3.68 4.53
C PRO A 147 -27.27 4.38 4.44
N ASP A 148 -28.17 4.05 5.37
CA ASP A 148 -29.54 4.62 5.41
C ASP A 148 -29.57 6.10 5.87
N ALA A 149 -28.56 6.57 6.55
CA ALA A 149 -28.43 7.97 6.99
C ALA A 149 -27.82 8.89 5.94
N ILE A 150 -27.25 8.33 4.87
CA ILE A 150 -26.61 9.11 3.79
C ILE A 150 -27.69 9.73 2.90
N GLU A 151 -27.61 11.06 2.75
CA GLU A 151 -28.52 11.80 1.89
C GLU A 151 -28.43 11.30 0.43
N GLY A 152 -29.60 11.01 -0.16
CA GLY A 152 -29.71 10.45 -1.52
C GLY A 152 -29.59 8.93 -1.61
N ASN A 153 -28.98 8.25 -0.65
CA ASN A 153 -28.75 6.81 -0.71
C ASN A 153 -30.04 5.96 -0.66
N ARG A 154 -31.14 6.54 -0.19
CA ARG A 154 -32.48 5.88 -0.26
C ARG A 154 -32.92 5.56 -1.68
N VAL A 155 -32.45 6.33 -2.66
CA VAL A 155 -32.73 6.16 -4.08
C VAL A 155 -31.74 5.17 -4.70
N GLU A 156 -30.46 5.36 -4.48
CA GLU A 156 -29.38 4.54 -5.04
C GLU A 156 -29.24 3.17 -4.35
N LYS A 157 -29.61 3.09 -3.07
CA LYS A 157 -29.53 1.87 -2.24
C LYS A 157 -28.13 1.22 -2.27
N CYS A 158 -27.08 2.06 -2.25
CA CYS A 158 -25.71 1.59 -2.20
C CYS A 158 -25.38 1.17 -0.76
N ASP A 159 -24.88 -0.03 -0.56
CA ASP A 159 -24.35 -0.48 0.73
C ASP A 159 -22.91 0.04 0.93
N THR A 160 -22.81 1.29 1.36
CA THR A 160 -21.52 1.95 1.59
C THR A 160 -20.74 1.39 2.78
N ALA A 161 -21.34 0.50 3.58
CA ALA A 161 -20.70 -0.18 4.69
C ALA A 161 -20.13 -1.56 4.30
N ALA A 162 -20.49 -2.07 3.13
CA ALA A 162 -20.06 -3.40 2.67
C ALA A 162 -18.53 -3.48 2.46
N ALA A 163 -17.97 -4.66 2.70
CA ALA A 163 -16.55 -4.95 2.50
C ALA A 163 -16.08 -4.57 1.08
N SER A 164 -16.83 -4.95 0.04
CA SER A 164 -16.52 -4.62 -1.36
C SER A 164 -16.48 -3.10 -1.61
N PHE A 165 -17.41 -2.33 -1.02
CA PHE A 165 -17.39 -0.88 -1.16
C PHE A 165 -16.13 -0.27 -0.53
N GLN A 166 -15.73 -0.74 0.65
CA GLN A 166 -14.55 -0.24 1.37
C GLN A 166 -13.25 -0.62 0.65
N SER A 167 -13.19 -1.77 0.02
CA SER A 167 -12.04 -2.21 -0.77
C SER A 167 -11.96 -1.48 -2.12
N GLU A 168 -12.99 -1.57 -2.96
CA GLU A 168 -12.92 -1.12 -4.36
C GLU A 168 -13.03 0.39 -4.55
N ASN A 169 -13.80 1.08 -3.68
CA ASN A 169 -14.16 2.48 -3.93
C ASN A 169 -13.28 3.48 -3.17
N ASN A 170 -12.99 3.23 -1.92
CA ASN A 170 -12.20 4.18 -1.11
C ASN A 170 -10.78 3.72 -0.77
N GLY A 171 -10.49 2.41 -0.90
CA GLY A 171 -9.18 1.87 -0.60
C GLY A 171 -8.79 1.94 0.88
N CYS A 172 -9.78 1.95 1.77
CA CYS A 172 -9.53 1.93 3.22
C CYS A 172 -9.05 0.57 3.72
N VAL A 173 -9.28 -0.51 2.95
CA VAL A 173 -8.85 -1.85 3.31
C VAL A 173 -7.97 -2.46 2.24
N ASP A 174 -7.01 -3.27 2.66
CA ASP A 174 -6.02 -3.93 1.81
C ASP A 174 -6.53 -5.22 1.19
N GLY A 175 -7.42 -5.92 1.91
CA GLY A 175 -8.01 -7.17 1.44
C GLY A 175 -9.35 -7.48 2.08
N ILE A 176 -10.12 -8.32 1.37
CA ILE A 176 -11.38 -8.91 1.83
C ILE A 176 -11.28 -10.42 1.71
N GLY A 177 -11.93 -11.15 2.61
CA GLY A 177 -11.94 -12.60 2.61
C GLY A 177 -12.69 -13.17 3.82
N SER A 178 -12.60 -14.48 4.00
CA SER A 178 -13.07 -15.13 5.22
C SER A 178 -12.17 -14.77 6.42
N GLU A 179 -12.63 -15.08 7.65
CA GLU A 179 -11.82 -14.88 8.86
C GLU A 179 -10.48 -15.63 8.77
N ASP A 180 -10.47 -16.84 8.24
CA ASP A 180 -9.25 -17.66 8.08
C ASP A 180 -8.30 -17.07 7.03
N ASP A 181 -8.82 -16.57 5.90
CA ASP A 181 -8.02 -15.92 4.87
C ASP A 181 -7.36 -14.65 5.41
N ILE A 182 -8.11 -13.82 6.13
CA ILE A 182 -7.59 -12.58 6.75
C ILE A 182 -6.49 -12.91 7.77
N ILE A 183 -6.69 -13.92 8.61
CA ILE A 183 -5.67 -14.34 9.58
C ILE A 183 -4.42 -14.85 8.86
N ALA A 184 -4.57 -15.58 7.76
CA ALA A 184 -3.45 -16.06 6.95
C ALA A 184 -2.69 -14.87 6.30
N ASP A 185 -3.41 -13.90 5.73
CA ASP A 185 -2.83 -12.69 5.15
C ASP A 185 -2.06 -11.86 6.20
N ILE A 186 -2.65 -11.67 7.39
CA ILE A 186 -1.98 -10.95 8.49
C ILE A 186 -0.70 -11.68 8.92
N ARG A 187 -0.71 -13.01 9.03
CA ARG A 187 0.49 -13.79 9.36
C ARG A 187 1.56 -13.64 8.29
N ALA A 188 1.19 -13.78 7.02
CA ALA A 188 2.11 -13.60 5.89
C ALA A 188 2.73 -12.19 5.89
N LEU A 189 1.92 -11.17 6.14
CA LEU A 189 2.37 -9.78 6.20
C LEU A 189 3.36 -9.55 7.35
N VAL A 190 3.07 -10.05 8.56
CA VAL A 190 3.98 -9.96 9.72
C VAL A 190 5.33 -10.62 9.44
N SER A 191 5.34 -11.74 8.68
CA SER A 191 6.59 -12.44 8.31
C SER A 191 7.36 -11.72 7.19
N MET A 192 6.75 -10.76 6.52
CA MET A 192 7.38 -9.94 5.48
C MET A 192 7.91 -8.60 6.01
N LEU A 193 7.31 -8.05 7.07
CA LEU A 193 7.64 -6.71 7.52
C LEU A 193 8.76 -6.70 8.58
N PRO A 194 9.60 -5.64 8.61
CA PRO A 194 10.37 -5.31 9.80
C PRO A 194 9.46 -5.14 11.01
N LEU A 195 9.89 -5.57 12.19
CA LEU A 195 9.06 -5.48 13.41
C LEU A 195 8.83 -4.05 13.90
N ASN A 196 9.72 -3.14 13.52
CA ASN A 196 9.65 -1.71 13.83
C ASN A 196 10.54 -0.92 12.85
N ASN A 197 10.54 0.39 12.95
CA ASN A 197 11.28 1.29 12.05
C ASN A 197 12.82 1.24 12.21
N GLU A 198 13.33 0.57 13.24
CA GLU A 198 14.76 0.28 13.43
C GLU A 198 15.09 -1.19 13.08
N GLY A 199 14.08 -1.97 12.67
CA GLY A 199 14.20 -3.38 12.30
C GLY A 199 14.94 -3.57 10.98
N ASP A 200 15.55 -4.76 10.80
CA ASP A 200 16.21 -5.12 9.56
C ASP A 200 15.17 -5.50 8.49
N VAL A 201 15.44 -5.13 7.25
CA VAL A 201 14.64 -5.49 6.08
C VAL A 201 14.95 -6.90 5.56
N TYR A 202 16.02 -7.53 6.02
CA TYR A 202 16.28 -8.95 5.82
C TYR A 202 15.41 -9.77 6.78
N THR A 203 14.25 -10.19 6.31
CA THR A 203 13.23 -10.86 7.13
C THR A 203 13.28 -12.38 7.00
N ASP A 204 14.07 -12.90 6.07
CA ASP A 204 14.18 -14.34 5.80
C ASP A 204 15.55 -14.72 5.24
N SER A 205 15.83 -16.04 5.16
CA SER A 205 16.94 -16.60 4.40
C SER A 205 16.49 -16.92 2.98
N CYS A 206 17.33 -16.69 2.00
CA CYS A 206 17.05 -17.03 0.60
C CYS A 206 17.76 -18.31 0.20
N GLU A 207 17.02 -19.32 -0.28
CA GLU A 207 17.56 -20.54 -0.90
C GLU A 207 17.43 -20.53 -2.43
N ASP A 208 16.68 -19.54 -3.00
CA ASP A 208 16.49 -19.38 -4.45
C ASP A 208 17.77 -18.90 -5.15
N ASP A 209 17.98 -19.31 -6.40
CA ASP A 209 19.12 -18.85 -7.19
C ASP A 209 19.04 -17.36 -7.48
N LEU A 210 20.01 -16.60 -6.96
CA LEU A 210 20.11 -15.15 -7.15
C LEU A 210 20.30 -14.76 -8.64
N ASN A 211 20.79 -15.68 -9.46
CA ASN A 211 20.98 -15.50 -10.90
C ASN A 211 19.89 -16.20 -11.72
N ARG A 212 18.81 -16.65 -11.11
CA ARG A 212 17.69 -17.30 -11.82
C ARG A 212 17.20 -16.42 -12.97
N ALA A 213 17.19 -16.98 -14.17
CA ALA A 213 16.75 -16.27 -15.37
C ALA A 213 15.21 -16.14 -15.37
N CYS A 214 14.72 -14.94 -15.54
CA CYS A 214 13.29 -14.60 -15.57
C CYS A 214 12.82 -14.52 -17.04
N ASN A 215 12.70 -15.64 -17.71
CA ASN A 215 12.47 -15.70 -19.16
C ASN A 215 11.08 -15.17 -19.60
N SER A 216 10.09 -15.19 -18.71
CA SER A 216 8.73 -14.73 -18.99
C SER A 216 8.56 -13.22 -18.92
N MET A 217 9.54 -12.49 -18.40
CA MET A 217 9.45 -11.04 -18.16
C MET A 217 9.11 -10.20 -19.39
N ALA A 218 9.58 -10.62 -20.57
CA ALA A 218 9.34 -9.89 -21.82
C ALA A 218 7.86 -9.90 -22.23
N ASP A 219 7.16 -10.99 -21.98
CA ASP A 219 5.80 -11.23 -22.47
C ASP A 219 4.71 -10.75 -21.49
N MET A 220 5.07 -10.56 -20.22
CA MET A 220 4.11 -10.29 -19.13
C MET A 220 4.03 -8.83 -18.69
N LYS A 221 4.54 -7.88 -19.48
CA LYS A 221 4.62 -6.45 -19.14
C LYS A 221 3.26 -5.79 -18.84
N ALA A 222 2.16 -6.37 -19.31
CA ALA A 222 0.82 -5.81 -19.17
C ALA A 222 0.26 -5.98 -17.74
N ASP A 223 0.59 -7.10 -17.09
CA ASP A 223 0.23 -7.36 -15.69
C ASP A 223 1.49 -7.53 -14.84
N PRO A 224 1.87 -6.51 -14.07
CA PRO A 224 3.10 -6.53 -13.28
C PRO A 224 3.07 -7.54 -12.13
N ARG A 225 1.92 -8.12 -11.78
CA ARG A 225 1.82 -9.16 -10.73
C ARG A 225 2.64 -10.38 -11.09
N PHE A 226 2.59 -10.79 -12.36
CA PHE A 226 3.40 -11.90 -12.87
C PHE A 226 4.88 -11.55 -12.86
N LEU A 227 5.25 -10.31 -13.25
CA LEU A 227 6.64 -9.85 -13.20
C LEU A 227 7.18 -9.85 -11.78
N LEU A 228 6.41 -9.34 -10.82
CA LEU A 228 6.80 -9.26 -9.41
C LEU A 228 6.91 -10.65 -8.78
N SER A 229 5.99 -11.55 -9.08
CA SER A 229 6.10 -12.94 -8.65
C SER A 229 7.33 -13.62 -9.26
N GLU A 230 7.60 -13.47 -10.56
CA GLU A 230 8.77 -14.04 -11.22
C GLU A 230 10.10 -13.51 -10.65
N LEU A 231 10.14 -12.25 -10.22
CA LEU A 231 11.34 -11.65 -9.64
C LEU A 231 11.59 -12.10 -8.19
N SER A 232 10.54 -12.37 -7.45
CA SER A 232 10.61 -12.64 -6.01
C SER A 232 11.23 -13.98 -5.70
N ASP A 233 11.86 -14.09 -4.54
CA ASP A 233 12.30 -15.35 -3.97
C ASP A 233 11.09 -16.28 -3.85
N ASP A 234 11.27 -17.54 -4.25
CA ASP A 234 10.21 -18.58 -4.22
C ASP A 234 8.90 -18.16 -4.92
N HIS A 235 8.96 -17.18 -5.81
CA HIS A 235 7.81 -16.61 -6.54
C HIS A 235 6.72 -16.02 -5.64
N VAL A 236 7.03 -15.58 -4.42
CA VAL A 236 6.09 -14.99 -3.48
C VAL A 236 5.92 -13.50 -3.74
N PHE A 237 4.72 -13.06 -4.10
CA PHE A 237 4.33 -11.66 -4.19
C PHE A 237 3.11 -11.41 -3.30
N PHE A 238 3.23 -10.50 -2.35
CA PHE A 238 2.15 -10.10 -1.45
C PHE A 238 1.57 -8.75 -1.90
N GLU A 239 0.42 -8.78 -2.59
CA GLU A 239 -0.23 -7.57 -3.10
C GLU A 239 -1.07 -6.88 -2.02
N THR A 240 -0.91 -5.57 -1.86
CA THR A 240 -1.73 -4.71 -0.99
C THR A 240 -2.80 -4.00 -1.81
N LYS A 241 -3.98 -3.76 -1.21
CA LYS A 241 -5.11 -3.06 -1.87
C LYS A 241 -5.41 -3.59 -3.28
N LYS A 242 -5.46 -4.93 -3.42
CA LYS A 242 -5.60 -5.62 -4.71
C LYS A 242 -6.83 -5.20 -5.53
N ASP A 243 -7.91 -4.84 -4.85
CA ASP A 243 -9.17 -4.44 -5.49
C ASP A 243 -9.30 -2.93 -5.73
N PHE A 244 -8.44 -2.13 -5.10
CA PHE A 244 -8.43 -0.68 -5.24
C PHE A 244 -7.44 -0.21 -6.30
N ALA A 245 -7.89 0.66 -7.21
CA ALA A 245 -7.04 1.27 -8.24
C ALA A 245 -6.12 0.25 -8.94
N LYS A 246 -6.68 -0.80 -9.49
CA LYS A 246 -5.98 -1.96 -10.09
C LYS A 246 -4.99 -1.60 -11.20
N ASN A 247 -5.10 -0.39 -11.76
CA ASN A 247 -4.11 0.17 -12.70
C ASN A 247 -2.78 0.59 -12.04
N MET A 248 -2.70 0.52 -10.70
CA MET A 248 -1.50 0.71 -9.90
C MET A 248 -1.40 -0.46 -8.91
N VAL A 249 -0.39 -1.30 -9.09
CA VAL A 249 -0.11 -2.44 -8.20
C VAL A 249 0.87 -2.00 -7.13
N THR A 250 0.61 -2.35 -5.89
CA THR A 250 1.50 -2.17 -4.74
C THR A 250 1.58 -3.47 -3.95
N GLY A 251 2.72 -3.76 -3.38
CA GLY A 251 2.91 -4.99 -2.58
C GLY A 251 4.36 -5.25 -2.26
N PHE A 252 4.62 -6.39 -1.65
CA PHE A 252 5.96 -6.78 -1.21
C PHE A 252 6.46 -8.00 -1.96
N VAL A 253 7.73 -7.97 -2.34
CA VAL A 253 8.51 -9.09 -2.86
C VAL A 253 9.71 -9.34 -1.95
N LYS A 254 10.32 -10.51 -2.06
CA LYS A 254 11.60 -10.81 -1.42
C LYS A 254 12.70 -10.93 -2.47
N LEU A 255 13.83 -10.31 -2.23
CA LEU A 255 15.02 -10.40 -3.08
C LEU A 255 16.22 -10.72 -2.20
N ASN A 256 16.75 -11.92 -2.28
CA ASN A 256 17.79 -12.47 -1.39
C ASN A 256 17.42 -12.34 0.09
N GLY A 257 16.19 -12.71 0.45
CA GLY A 257 15.66 -12.60 1.81
C GLY A 257 15.33 -11.16 2.29
N MET A 258 15.65 -10.15 1.49
CA MET A 258 15.32 -8.76 1.77
C MET A 258 13.89 -8.46 1.32
N THR A 259 13.08 -7.90 2.19
CA THR A 259 11.76 -7.37 1.82
C THR A 259 11.91 -6.08 1.02
N VAL A 260 11.30 -6.04 -0.15
CA VAL A 260 11.29 -4.88 -1.06
C VAL A 260 9.85 -4.53 -1.40
N GLY A 261 9.48 -3.27 -1.18
CA GLY A 261 8.19 -2.73 -1.62
C GLY A 261 8.18 -2.51 -3.13
N ALA A 262 7.12 -2.92 -3.80
CA ALA A 262 6.96 -2.77 -5.24
C ALA A 262 5.80 -1.84 -5.59
N VAL A 263 6.01 -0.95 -6.56
CA VAL A 263 5.00 -0.07 -7.15
C VAL A 263 5.04 -0.21 -8.66
N ALA A 264 3.96 -0.62 -9.28
CA ALA A 264 3.97 -0.93 -10.71
C ALA A 264 2.72 -0.45 -11.45
N ASN A 265 2.90 0.02 -12.69
CA ASN A 265 1.79 0.33 -13.57
C ASN A 265 1.19 -0.96 -14.16
N CYS A 266 -0.14 -1.07 -14.16
CA CYS A 266 -0.86 -2.22 -14.71
C CYS A 266 -1.80 -1.76 -15.83
N SER A 267 -1.73 -2.42 -16.97
CA SER A 267 -2.66 -2.17 -18.09
C SER A 267 -3.66 -3.29 -18.31
N THR A 268 -3.41 -4.48 -17.81
CA THR A 268 -4.31 -5.62 -17.99
C THR A 268 -4.30 -6.47 -16.72
N VAL A 269 -5.47 -6.89 -16.27
CA VAL A 269 -5.63 -7.91 -15.22
C VAL A 269 -6.08 -9.19 -15.90
N TYR A 270 -5.43 -10.30 -15.60
CA TYR A 270 -5.84 -11.62 -16.07
C TYR A 270 -6.54 -12.40 -14.96
N ASP A 271 -7.52 -13.21 -15.34
CA ASP A 271 -8.17 -14.16 -14.44
C ASP A 271 -7.32 -15.43 -14.23
N ALA A 272 -7.82 -16.36 -13.40
CA ALA A 272 -7.13 -17.61 -13.09
C ALA A 272 -6.96 -18.53 -14.32
N GLU A 273 -7.78 -18.35 -15.35
CA GLU A 273 -7.72 -19.07 -16.64
C GLU A 273 -6.79 -18.38 -17.65
N GLY A 274 -6.13 -17.27 -17.29
CA GLY A 274 -5.24 -16.51 -18.16
C GLY A 274 -5.94 -15.68 -19.22
N LYS A 275 -7.25 -15.40 -19.05
CA LYS A 275 -8.02 -14.50 -19.93
C LYS A 275 -7.99 -13.09 -19.37
N LYS A 276 -8.06 -12.10 -20.25
CA LYS A 276 -8.19 -10.70 -19.86
C LYS A 276 -9.51 -10.47 -19.11
N ALA A 277 -9.42 -10.12 -17.82
CA ALA A 277 -10.55 -9.75 -17.00
C ALA A 277 -10.84 -8.24 -17.08
N GLU A 278 -9.81 -7.41 -16.99
CA GLU A 278 -9.93 -5.96 -17.04
C GLU A 278 -8.77 -5.34 -17.87
N GLU A 279 -9.05 -4.21 -18.51
CA GLU A 279 -8.06 -3.46 -19.29
C GLU A 279 -8.05 -1.98 -18.87
N PHE A 280 -6.85 -1.39 -18.72
CA PHE A 280 -6.65 -0.01 -18.32
C PHE A 280 -5.73 0.71 -19.30
N ALA A 281 -5.95 2.01 -19.50
CA ALA A 281 -4.97 2.84 -20.18
C ALA A 281 -3.68 2.93 -19.34
N LEU A 282 -2.53 2.98 -20.00
CA LEU A 282 -1.21 3.21 -19.38
C LEU A 282 -1.10 4.65 -18.87
N SER A 283 -2.00 5.05 -18.00
CA SER A 283 -2.11 6.43 -17.51
C SER A 283 -2.29 6.49 -16.01
N LEU A 284 -1.68 7.49 -15.37
CA LEU A 284 -1.83 7.72 -13.95
C LEU A 284 -3.24 8.22 -13.62
N THR A 285 -3.82 7.65 -12.57
CA THR A 285 -5.12 8.05 -12.02
C THR A 285 -4.94 8.65 -10.62
N ALA A 286 -5.88 9.48 -10.19
CA ALA A 286 -5.82 10.05 -8.84
C ALA A 286 -5.85 8.97 -7.73
N LYS A 287 -6.65 7.92 -7.90
CA LYS A 287 -6.69 6.79 -6.96
C LYS A 287 -5.35 6.03 -6.94
N GLY A 288 -4.78 5.73 -8.13
CA GLY A 288 -3.49 5.05 -8.24
C GLY A 288 -2.33 5.85 -7.65
N CYS A 289 -2.30 7.17 -7.88
CA CYS A 289 -1.28 8.05 -7.28
C CYS A 289 -1.37 8.10 -5.75
N ASN A 290 -2.58 8.14 -5.18
CA ASN A 290 -2.73 8.10 -3.71
C ASN A 290 -2.30 6.75 -3.15
N LYS A 291 -2.71 5.63 -3.76
CA LYS A 291 -2.29 4.27 -3.37
C LYS A 291 -0.76 4.14 -3.35
N ALA A 292 -0.09 4.57 -4.41
CA ALA A 292 1.37 4.56 -4.49
C ALA A 292 2.02 5.47 -3.43
N ALA A 293 1.47 6.67 -3.19
CA ALA A 293 2.00 7.61 -2.21
C ALA A 293 1.94 7.07 -0.77
N GLU A 294 0.81 6.48 -0.39
CA GLU A 294 0.64 5.83 0.92
C GLU A 294 1.63 4.69 1.11
N PHE A 295 1.72 3.81 0.11
CA PHE A 295 2.60 2.65 0.15
C PHE A 295 4.09 3.04 0.22
N VAL A 296 4.54 4.01 -0.58
CA VAL A 296 5.93 4.50 -0.54
C VAL A 296 6.24 5.18 0.78
N SER A 297 5.29 5.92 1.37
CA SER A 297 5.47 6.54 2.68
C SER A 297 5.61 5.50 3.78
N PHE A 298 4.86 4.40 3.72
CA PHE A 298 5.03 3.26 4.62
C PHE A 298 6.41 2.62 4.46
N CYS A 299 6.82 2.31 3.22
CA CYS A 299 8.13 1.73 2.96
C CYS A 299 9.27 2.60 3.51
N ASP A 300 9.20 3.92 3.30
CA ASP A 300 10.22 4.86 3.81
C ASP A 300 10.27 4.90 5.33
N ALA A 301 9.09 4.87 6.00
CA ALA A 301 9.02 4.87 7.46
C ALA A 301 9.69 3.65 8.10
N PHE A 302 9.65 2.50 7.43
CA PHE A 302 10.24 1.25 7.88
C PHE A 302 11.56 0.88 7.15
N SER A 303 12.17 1.84 6.45
CA SER A 303 13.40 1.66 5.69
C SER A 303 13.36 0.54 4.63
N ILE A 304 12.16 0.13 4.20
CA ILE A 304 11.95 -0.90 3.17
C ILE A 304 12.33 -0.32 1.81
N PRO A 305 13.28 -0.93 1.07
CA PRO A 305 13.64 -0.51 -0.28
C PRO A 305 12.44 -0.53 -1.23
N VAL A 306 12.41 0.36 -2.22
CA VAL A 306 11.31 0.47 -3.18
C VAL A 306 11.77 0.18 -4.61
N LEU A 307 11.13 -0.83 -5.22
CA LEU A 307 11.20 -1.14 -6.64
C LEU A 307 10.02 -0.51 -7.36
N THR A 308 10.28 0.20 -8.45
CA THR A 308 9.22 0.71 -9.33
C THR A 308 9.31 0.04 -10.70
N LEU A 309 8.21 -0.55 -11.18
CA LEU A 309 8.08 -1.01 -12.57
C LEU A 309 7.29 0.04 -13.35
N THR A 310 7.99 0.78 -14.20
CA THR A 310 7.41 1.91 -14.94
C THR A 310 6.99 1.51 -16.34
N ASN A 311 5.69 1.65 -16.62
CA ASN A 311 5.10 1.57 -17.95
C ASN A 311 3.91 2.54 -18.00
N VAL A 312 4.17 3.80 -18.42
CA VAL A 312 3.20 4.88 -18.34
C VAL A 312 3.35 5.87 -19.48
N ASN A 313 2.23 6.28 -20.09
CA ASN A 313 2.23 7.19 -21.23
C ASN A 313 1.53 8.54 -20.99
N GLY A 314 1.06 8.79 -19.76
CA GLY A 314 0.42 10.07 -19.44
C GLY A 314 -0.53 10.00 -18.25
N PHE A 315 -1.57 10.82 -18.31
CA PHE A 315 -2.55 10.99 -17.24
C PHE A 315 -3.95 10.61 -17.71
N LYS A 316 -4.77 10.07 -16.80
CA LYS A 316 -6.17 9.75 -17.10
C LYS A 316 -6.95 10.99 -17.51
N ASN A 317 -7.40 11.00 -18.75
CA ASN A 317 -8.15 12.12 -19.33
C ASN A 317 -9.67 11.97 -19.09
N CYS A 318 -10.14 12.41 -17.93
CA CYS A 318 -11.57 12.51 -17.64
C CYS A 318 -11.85 13.55 -16.54
N MET A 319 -13.06 14.13 -16.53
CA MET A 319 -13.47 15.14 -15.55
C MET A 319 -13.32 14.69 -14.09
N CYS A 320 -13.59 13.42 -13.81
CA CYS A 320 -13.46 12.86 -12.45
C CYS A 320 -11.99 12.87 -12.01
N SER A 321 -11.08 12.51 -12.90
CA SER A 321 -9.63 12.53 -12.64
C SER A 321 -9.13 13.95 -12.49
N GLU A 322 -9.47 14.85 -13.40
CA GLU A 322 -9.00 16.25 -13.42
C GLU A 322 -9.26 16.98 -12.10
N LYS A 323 -10.39 16.75 -11.46
CA LYS A 323 -10.72 17.34 -10.16
C LYS A 323 -9.75 17.00 -9.02
N LYS A 324 -9.02 15.88 -9.12
CA LYS A 324 -8.25 15.31 -8.00
C LYS A 324 -6.80 15.00 -8.37
N LEU A 325 -6.49 14.87 -9.65
CA LEU A 325 -5.23 14.30 -10.14
C LEU A 325 -4.01 15.13 -9.73
N ALA A 326 -4.05 16.44 -9.89
CA ALA A 326 -2.91 17.30 -9.57
C ALA A 326 -2.48 17.17 -8.10
N LYS A 327 -3.44 17.09 -7.15
CA LYS A 327 -3.14 16.92 -5.74
C LYS A 327 -2.62 15.50 -5.43
N ALA A 328 -3.21 14.48 -6.04
CA ALA A 328 -2.78 13.09 -5.88
C ALA A 328 -1.37 12.88 -6.47
N LEU A 329 -1.11 13.45 -7.65
CA LEU A 329 0.22 13.42 -8.28
C LEU A 329 1.26 14.13 -7.41
N ALA A 330 0.91 15.28 -6.82
CA ALA A 330 1.81 16.00 -5.91
C ALA A 330 2.15 15.15 -4.66
N ARG A 331 1.19 14.39 -4.12
CA ARG A 331 1.45 13.47 -3.00
C ARG A 331 2.39 12.34 -3.40
N MET A 332 2.15 11.70 -4.55
CA MET A 332 3.02 10.63 -5.06
C MET A 332 4.44 11.14 -5.33
N THR A 333 4.56 12.28 -6.01
CA THR A 333 5.86 12.92 -6.26
C THR A 333 6.57 13.27 -4.95
N TYR A 334 5.83 13.77 -3.96
CA TYR A 334 6.37 14.06 -2.64
C TYR A 334 6.88 12.79 -1.94
N ALA A 335 6.08 11.71 -1.94
CA ALA A 335 6.47 10.44 -1.33
C ALA A 335 7.78 9.92 -1.92
N PHE A 336 7.85 9.77 -3.25
CA PHE A 336 9.08 9.31 -3.90
C PHE A 336 10.27 10.24 -3.70
N SER A 337 10.06 11.54 -3.76
CA SER A 337 11.15 12.52 -3.69
C SER A 337 11.68 12.72 -2.26
N SER A 338 10.82 12.54 -1.24
CA SER A 338 11.22 12.66 0.16
C SER A 338 11.74 11.35 0.77
N ALA A 339 11.42 10.21 0.15
CA ALA A 339 11.86 8.91 0.64
C ALA A 339 13.38 8.77 0.64
N THR A 340 13.90 8.34 1.80
CA THR A 340 15.33 8.14 2.06
C THR A 340 15.77 6.69 1.87
N CYS A 341 14.83 5.75 1.87
CA CYS A 341 15.09 4.33 1.59
C CYS A 341 15.71 4.13 0.19
N PRO A 342 16.38 2.98 -0.09
CA PRO A 342 16.85 2.64 -1.42
C PRO A 342 15.71 2.61 -2.46
N LYS A 343 15.92 3.22 -3.62
CA LYS A 343 14.92 3.31 -4.69
C LYS A 343 15.49 2.90 -6.03
N VAL A 344 14.93 1.86 -6.62
CA VAL A 344 15.29 1.38 -7.95
C VAL A 344 14.10 1.49 -8.89
N ASN A 345 14.31 2.02 -10.09
CA ASN A 345 13.28 2.09 -11.12
C ASN A 345 13.65 1.20 -12.30
N LEU A 346 12.77 0.31 -12.69
CA LEU A 346 12.86 -0.49 -13.92
C LEU A 346 11.80 -0.02 -14.91
N ILE A 347 12.26 0.50 -16.05
CA ILE A 347 11.38 0.92 -17.14
C ILE A 347 11.14 -0.27 -18.05
N THR A 348 9.92 -0.81 -18.03
CA THR A 348 9.55 -2.03 -18.75
C THR A 348 8.91 -1.77 -20.12
N GLY A 349 8.51 -0.53 -20.40
CA GLY A 349 7.82 -0.16 -21.64
C GLY A 349 7.85 1.34 -21.88
N GLU A 350 6.68 1.98 -21.95
CA GLU A 350 6.57 3.43 -22.16
C GLU A 350 6.89 4.22 -20.90
N ALA A 351 7.55 5.34 -21.06
CA ALA A 351 7.88 6.27 -19.99
C ALA A 351 7.82 7.71 -20.51
N TYR A 352 6.63 8.29 -20.58
CA TYR A 352 6.41 9.57 -21.22
C TYR A 352 6.01 10.69 -20.26
N GLY A 353 6.56 11.86 -20.52
CA GLY A 353 6.20 13.14 -19.91
C GLY A 353 6.38 13.18 -18.40
N SER A 354 5.66 14.07 -17.74
CA SER A 354 5.72 14.22 -16.29
C SER A 354 5.07 13.06 -15.53
N ALA A 355 4.31 12.20 -16.19
CA ALA A 355 3.83 10.95 -15.60
C ALA A 355 5.01 9.99 -15.30
N TYR A 356 5.92 9.83 -16.26
CA TYR A 356 7.18 9.11 -16.04
C TYR A 356 8.02 9.76 -14.92
N VAL A 357 8.16 11.10 -14.94
CA VAL A 357 8.94 11.80 -13.91
C VAL A 357 8.45 11.43 -12.51
N ALA A 358 7.13 11.42 -12.30
CA ALA A 358 6.52 11.12 -11.02
C ALA A 358 6.61 9.63 -10.59
N MET A 359 6.90 8.72 -11.54
CA MET A 359 7.09 7.29 -11.29
C MET A 359 8.56 6.97 -10.96
N ASN A 360 9.08 7.58 -9.89
CA ASN A 360 10.43 7.31 -9.38
C ASN A 360 11.52 7.45 -10.44
N SER A 361 11.52 8.53 -11.22
CA SER A 361 12.58 8.78 -12.19
C SER A 361 13.90 9.19 -11.51
N LYS A 362 15.00 9.13 -12.27
CA LYS A 362 16.31 9.60 -11.81
C LYS A 362 16.27 11.03 -11.26
N SER A 363 15.47 11.88 -11.88
CA SER A 363 15.37 13.31 -11.52
C SER A 363 14.65 13.60 -10.20
N ILE A 364 13.84 12.67 -9.69
CA ILE A 364 13.20 12.79 -8.38
C ILE A 364 13.83 11.89 -7.31
N GLY A 365 15.00 11.29 -7.61
CA GLY A 365 15.82 10.63 -6.62
C GLY A 365 15.84 9.11 -6.66
N ALA A 366 15.52 8.46 -7.79
CA ALA A 366 15.86 7.05 -7.96
C ALA A 366 17.38 6.88 -7.89
N ASP A 367 17.84 5.92 -7.10
CA ASP A 367 19.27 5.62 -6.93
C ASP A 367 19.82 4.93 -8.17
N MET A 368 19.07 3.92 -8.68
CA MET A 368 19.38 3.21 -9.93
C MET A 368 18.16 3.19 -10.85
N VAL A 369 18.41 3.37 -12.14
CA VAL A 369 17.38 3.27 -13.17
C VAL A 369 17.84 2.27 -14.23
N TYR A 370 17.05 1.20 -14.37
CA TYR A 370 17.22 0.20 -15.41
C TYR A 370 16.13 0.33 -16.46
N ALA A 371 16.40 -0.11 -17.67
CA ALA A 371 15.39 -0.14 -18.72
C ALA A 371 15.59 -1.36 -19.65
N TYR A 372 14.49 -1.86 -20.19
CA TYR A 372 14.56 -2.88 -21.22
C TYR A 372 14.94 -2.28 -22.58
N HIS A 373 15.45 -3.12 -23.49
CA HIS A 373 15.93 -2.68 -24.81
C HIS A 373 14.86 -1.99 -25.67
N ASP A 374 13.60 -2.37 -25.50
CA ASP A 374 12.46 -1.85 -26.25
C ASP A 374 11.71 -0.72 -25.52
N ALA A 375 12.23 -0.26 -24.37
CA ALA A 375 11.64 0.85 -23.63
C ALA A 375 11.72 2.15 -24.44
N LYS A 376 10.65 2.96 -24.33
CA LYS A 376 10.52 4.27 -24.96
C LYS A 376 10.44 5.34 -23.91
N ILE A 377 11.42 6.23 -23.86
CA ILE A 377 11.58 7.22 -22.78
C ILE A 377 11.65 8.61 -23.39
N GLY A 378 10.64 9.43 -23.19
CA GLY A 378 10.61 10.76 -23.80
C GLY A 378 9.50 11.67 -23.31
N MET A 379 9.29 12.76 -24.03
CA MET A 379 8.24 13.70 -23.66
C MET A 379 6.84 13.19 -24.01
N MET A 380 6.71 12.54 -25.16
CA MET A 380 5.45 11.96 -25.66
C MET A 380 5.75 10.96 -26.77
N ASP A 381 4.72 10.31 -27.26
CA ASP A 381 4.81 9.44 -28.45
C ASP A 381 5.42 10.19 -29.65
N SER A 382 6.27 9.50 -30.41
CA SER A 382 7.05 10.11 -31.50
C SER A 382 6.18 10.65 -32.64
N LYS A 383 5.06 10.00 -32.93
CA LYS A 383 4.15 10.42 -33.99
C LYS A 383 3.40 11.72 -33.57
N ILE A 384 2.92 11.75 -32.33
CA ILE A 384 2.28 12.96 -31.77
C ILE A 384 3.28 14.14 -31.77
N ALA A 385 4.53 13.87 -31.39
CA ALA A 385 5.59 14.90 -31.43
C ALA A 385 5.83 15.41 -32.83
N ALA A 386 5.91 14.54 -33.83
CA ALA A 386 6.09 14.90 -35.23
C ALA A 386 4.91 15.73 -35.76
N GLU A 387 3.67 15.34 -35.48
CA GLU A 387 2.48 16.09 -35.87
C GLU A 387 2.45 17.53 -35.29
N ILE A 388 2.91 17.71 -34.06
CA ILE A 388 3.02 19.02 -33.40
C ILE A 388 4.15 19.86 -33.99
N MET A 389 5.30 19.23 -34.27
CA MET A 389 6.49 19.95 -34.74
C MET A 389 6.40 20.33 -36.25
N TYR A 390 5.66 19.56 -37.03
CA TYR A 390 5.53 19.72 -38.49
C TYR A 390 4.05 19.84 -38.91
N PRO A 391 3.34 20.89 -38.46
CA PRO A 391 1.94 21.06 -38.78
C PRO A 391 1.72 21.26 -40.28
N GLY A 392 0.90 20.43 -40.90
CA GLY A 392 0.60 20.44 -42.33
C GLY A 392 1.46 19.54 -43.21
N ALA A 393 2.40 18.77 -42.64
CA ALA A 393 3.10 17.73 -43.36
C ALA A 393 2.14 16.56 -43.69
N ASP A 394 2.41 15.87 -44.79
CA ASP A 394 1.63 14.68 -45.16
C ASP A 394 1.95 13.48 -44.26
N ALA A 395 1.13 12.42 -44.34
CA ALA A 395 1.26 11.25 -43.47
C ALA A 395 2.65 10.55 -43.62
N LYS A 396 3.21 10.54 -44.81
CA LYS A 396 4.51 9.93 -45.06
C LYS A 396 5.65 10.74 -44.45
N GLU A 397 5.60 12.05 -44.61
CA GLU A 397 6.56 12.95 -43.97
C GLU A 397 6.46 12.89 -42.43
N ILE A 398 5.24 12.83 -41.86
CA ILE A 398 5.03 12.65 -40.42
C ILE A 398 5.65 11.32 -39.94
N ASP A 399 5.46 10.21 -40.65
CA ASP A 399 6.05 8.92 -40.26
C ASP A 399 7.59 8.94 -40.32
N GLU A 400 8.20 9.63 -41.33
CA GLU A 400 9.65 9.81 -41.40
C GLU A 400 10.16 10.67 -40.23
N LYS A 401 9.49 11.79 -39.92
CA LYS A 401 9.86 12.65 -38.79
C LYS A 401 9.65 11.99 -37.43
N ALA A 402 8.62 11.15 -37.28
CA ALA A 402 8.39 10.35 -36.09
C ALA A 402 9.52 9.35 -35.86
N ALA A 403 9.98 8.65 -36.89
CA ALA A 403 11.12 7.74 -36.82
C ALA A 403 12.44 8.46 -36.41
N ASP A 404 12.69 9.63 -36.98
CA ASP A 404 13.80 10.49 -36.58
C ASP A 404 13.69 10.94 -35.12
N TYR A 405 12.52 11.39 -34.69
CA TYR A 405 12.28 11.80 -33.32
C TYR A 405 12.46 10.63 -32.34
N GLU A 406 11.93 9.45 -32.65
CA GLU A 406 12.07 8.25 -31.82
C GLU A 406 13.54 7.91 -31.61
N LYS A 407 14.31 7.87 -32.68
CA LYS A 407 15.74 7.56 -32.62
C LYS A 407 16.55 8.57 -31.82
N LEU A 408 16.26 9.86 -31.98
CA LEU A 408 17.03 10.94 -31.35
C LEU A 408 16.60 11.28 -29.91
N GLN A 409 15.31 11.14 -29.60
CA GLN A 409 14.72 11.68 -28.37
C GLN A 409 14.02 10.65 -27.49
N SER A 410 13.44 9.56 -28.06
CA SER A 410 12.62 8.63 -27.29
C SER A 410 13.19 7.22 -27.18
N SER A 411 14.31 6.91 -27.85
CA SER A 411 14.94 5.60 -27.70
C SER A 411 15.61 5.46 -26.32
N VAL A 412 15.61 4.24 -25.79
CA VAL A 412 16.29 3.92 -24.53
C VAL A 412 17.78 4.28 -24.58
N SER A 413 18.45 4.04 -25.71
CA SER A 413 19.86 4.39 -25.93
C SER A 413 20.10 5.90 -25.83
N SER A 414 19.16 6.72 -26.33
CA SER A 414 19.23 8.17 -26.22
C SER A 414 19.10 8.64 -24.75
N ALA A 415 18.21 8.03 -23.99
CA ALA A 415 18.03 8.33 -22.57
C ALA A 415 19.27 7.89 -21.75
N ALA A 416 19.84 6.72 -22.04
CA ALA A 416 21.04 6.22 -21.40
C ALA A 416 22.28 7.09 -21.70
N ALA A 417 22.44 7.50 -22.95
CA ALA A 417 23.54 8.39 -23.35
C ALA A 417 23.51 9.77 -22.65
N ARG A 418 22.33 10.17 -22.16
CA ARG A 418 22.12 11.41 -21.38
C ARG A 418 22.17 11.20 -19.86
N GLY A 419 22.37 9.96 -19.38
CA GLY A 419 22.47 9.64 -17.96
C GLY A 419 21.14 9.50 -17.22
N TYR A 420 20.01 9.35 -17.93
CA TYR A 420 18.69 9.13 -17.31
C TYR A 420 18.38 7.65 -17.07
N VAL A 421 19.14 6.74 -17.69
CA VAL A 421 19.12 5.31 -17.48
C VAL A 421 20.55 4.87 -17.18
N ASP A 422 20.75 4.13 -16.10
CA ASP A 422 22.09 3.67 -15.68
C ASP A 422 22.52 2.44 -16.47
N LEU A 423 21.61 1.50 -16.71
CA LEU A 423 21.87 0.30 -17.51
C LEU A 423 20.65 -0.10 -18.35
N ILE A 424 20.92 -0.55 -19.57
CA ILE A 424 19.96 -1.25 -20.41
C ILE A 424 20.18 -2.75 -20.17
N ILE A 425 19.15 -3.47 -19.75
CA ILE A 425 19.23 -4.87 -19.34
C ILE A 425 18.32 -5.77 -20.16
N ASP A 426 18.69 -7.04 -20.29
CA ASP A 426 17.80 -8.05 -20.83
C ASP A 426 16.73 -8.43 -19.79
N PRO A 427 15.46 -8.59 -20.20
CA PRO A 427 14.39 -9.00 -19.30
C PRO A 427 14.72 -10.25 -18.48
N ALA A 428 15.35 -11.25 -19.09
CA ALA A 428 15.74 -12.50 -18.41
C ALA A 428 16.72 -12.29 -17.24
N ASP A 429 17.54 -11.24 -17.32
CA ASP A 429 18.57 -10.92 -16.33
C ASP A 429 18.09 -10.01 -15.18
N THR A 430 16.83 -9.63 -15.19
CA THR A 430 16.27 -8.60 -14.29
C THR A 430 16.54 -8.91 -12.82
N ARG A 431 16.27 -10.14 -12.36
CA ARG A 431 16.43 -10.53 -10.96
C ARG A 431 17.85 -10.28 -10.45
N LYS A 432 18.88 -10.73 -11.15
CA LYS A 432 20.27 -10.57 -10.71
C LYS A 432 20.71 -9.10 -10.60
N TYR A 433 20.22 -8.24 -11.52
CA TYR A 433 20.52 -6.80 -11.45
C TYR A 433 19.81 -6.12 -10.30
N LEU A 434 18.56 -6.50 -10.00
CA LEU A 434 17.81 -5.94 -8.88
C LEU A 434 18.39 -6.39 -7.54
N VAL A 435 18.72 -7.68 -7.38
CA VAL A 435 19.40 -8.20 -6.17
C VAL A 435 20.70 -7.43 -5.95
N GLY A 436 21.57 -7.33 -6.95
CA GLY A 436 22.83 -6.61 -6.83
C GLY A 436 22.67 -5.11 -6.53
N ALA A 437 21.61 -4.47 -7.09
CA ALA A 437 21.32 -3.06 -6.80
C ALA A 437 20.91 -2.85 -5.34
N PHE A 438 19.97 -3.66 -4.82
CA PHE A 438 19.50 -3.50 -3.46
C PHE A 438 20.56 -3.88 -2.43
N GLU A 439 21.37 -4.90 -2.68
CA GLU A 439 22.53 -5.22 -1.83
C GLU A 439 23.56 -4.06 -1.78
N MET A 440 23.86 -3.48 -2.95
CA MET A 440 24.76 -2.31 -3.02
C MET A 440 24.19 -1.10 -2.25
N LEU A 441 22.89 -0.89 -2.34
CA LEU A 441 22.20 0.26 -1.73
C LEU A 441 21.81 0.03 -0.26
N TYR A 442 22.01 -1.16 0.30
CA TYR A 442 21.59 -1.51 1.65
C TYR A 442 22.09 -0.53 2.72
N THR A 443 23.33 -0.04 2.58
CA THR A 443 23.94 0.92 3.50
C THR A 443 23.70 2.38 3.10
N LYS A 444 22.74 2.65 2.20
CA LYS A 444 22.43 4.01 1.78
C LYS A 444 22.08 4.89 2.97
N TYR A 445 22.70 6.03 3.03
CA TYR A 445 22.40 7.09 3.98
C TYR A 445 22.11 8.39 3.22
N VAL A 446 21.04 9.08 3.62
CA VAL A 446 20.66 10.38 3.05
C VAL A 446 20.59 11.42 4.16
N ASP A 447 21.46 12.43 4.09
CA ASP A 447 21.38 13.60 4.95
C ASP A 447 20.32 14.57 4.40
N ALA A 448 19.12 14.49 4.94
CA ALA A 448 17.99 15.33 4.53
C ALA A 448 17.74 16.42 5.58
N PRO A 449 17.25 17.61 5.17
CA PRO A 449 16.89 18.65 6.12
C PRO A 449 15.85 18.17 7.14
N GLU A 450 16.14 18.40 8.42
CA GLU A 450 15.22 18.04 9.50
C GLU A 450 13.89 18.82 9.38
N LYS A 451 12.80 18.11 9.52
CA LYS A 451 11.43 18.67 9.53
C LYS A 451 10.52 17.80 10.39
N LYS A 452 9.51 18.39 11.03
CA LYS A 452 8.55 17.63 11.82
C LYS A 452 7.67 16.72 10.94
N HIS A 453 7.25 17.20 9.78
CA HIS A 453 6.42 16.50 8.81
C HIS A 453 6.43 17.22 7.47
N GLY A 454 5.93 16.56 6.43
CA GLY A 454 5.63 17.18 5.14
C GLY A 454 4.34 17.98 5.18
N THR A 455 4.11 18.75 4.12
CA THR A 455 2.90 19.58 3.98
C THR A 455 1.94 19.10 2.87
N LYS A 456 2.15 17.90 2.33
CA LYS A 456 1.37 17.32 1.21
C LYS A 456 0.50 16.15 1.63
#